data_3adee674eb3ca26bbed510345cbc5fd0
#
_entry.id   3adee674eb3ca26bbed510345cbc5fd0
#
_cell.length_a   1.000
_cell.length_b   1.000
_cell.length_c   1.000
_cell.angle_alpha   90.00
_cell.angle_beta   90.00
_cell.angle_gamma   90.00
#
_symmetry.space_group_name_H-M   'P 1'
#
loop_
_entity.id
_entity.type
_entity.pdbx_description
1 polymer ?
#
loop_
_entity_poly.entity_id
_entity_poly.type
_entity_poly.pdbx_seq_one_letter_code
_entity_poly.pdbx_strand_id
1 'polypeptide(L)'
;MKTKNITTISSNLKLICLMIVGFSTFVFPQDKNHVDKSINQEETKKFLCVEIYGEKGSNVKVRLNDIPVCELLIKNEDGSGNAFTFANFYAIPDINTLSVYPLSKKGSATIRLARYKKGDITGENNGETLVKIEIENDDTPVHKKIKLSPNRQKWSWMETDLITNESSKKEAIAFAKSFYKTMQQSNVEEMAAAADPIIGYEALSKPETSKQELINQWTEGLKMVFTDQNTFDDINSISIKLTPIANGKLFRVTRADDSPLFCTSNENESNIGFKDIIGRKNGVWKFYH
;
A
#
# COMPACT_ATOMS: atom_id res chain seq x y z
N MET A 1 -8.11 11.53 55.73
CA MET A 1 -8.01 10.51 54.69
C MET A 1 -8.26 11.18 53.34
N LYS A 2 -7.21 11.40 52.53
CA LYS A 2 -7.34 12.02 51.21
C LYS A 2 -7.09 10.93 50.17
N THR A 3 -8.15 10.57 49.47
CA THR A 3 -8.12 9.65 48.33
C THR A 3 -7.48 10.34 47.12
N LYS A 4 -6.35 9.84 46.64
CA LYS A 4 -5.73 10.24 45.36
C LYS A 4 -6.41 9.56 44.22
N ASN A 5 -7.07 10.31 43.34
CA ASN A 5 -7.53 9.85 42.05
C ASN A 5 -6.31 9.67 41.13
N ILE A 6 -6.08 8.44 40.72
CA ILE A 6 -5.11 8.10 39.66
C ILE A 6 -5.83 8.23 38.33
N THR A 7 -5.53 9.31 37.62
CA THR A 7 -6.02 9.48 36.24
C THR A 7 -5.12 8.67 35.31
N THR A 8 -5.63 7.58 34.77
CA THR A 8 -4.95 6.76 33.77
C THR A 8 -4.97 7.55 32.45
N ILE A 9 -3.82 8.07 32.05
CA ILE A 9 -3.66 8.69 30.73
C ILE A 9 -3.47 7.55 29.72
N SER A 10 -4.52 7.28 28.95
CA SER A 10 -4.46 6.41 27.78
C SER A 10 -3.65 7.11 26.69
N SER A 11 -2.42 6.68 26.48
CA SER A 11 -1.56 7.13 25.38
C SER A 11 -2.13 6.63 24.05
N ASN A 12 -2.77 7.54 23.30
CA ASN A 12 -3.16 7.30 21.91
C ASN A 12 -1.90 7.21 21.03
N LEU A 13 -1.48 5.99 20.71
CA LEU A 13 -0.43 5.74 19.72
C LEU A 13 -0.99 6.09 18.33
N LYS A 14 -0.66 7.28 17.82
CA LYS A 14 -0.97 7.65 16.43
C LYS A 14 0.10 7.05 15.53
N LEU A 15 -0.23 5.95 14.86
CA LEU A 15 0.58 5.40 13.78
C LEU A 15 0.44 6.34 12.56
N ILE A 16 1.44 7.18 12.33
CA ILE A 16 1.56 7.94 11.08
C ILE A 16 2.36 7.06 10.11
N CYS A 17 1.66 6.37 9.19
CA CYS A 17 2.32 5.82 8.01
C CYS A 17 2.77 7.00 7.15
N LEU A 18 4.05 7.38 7.25
CA LEU A 18 4.65 8.35 6.35
C LEU A 18 4.79 7.68 4.98
N MET A 19 3.78 7.87 4.11
CA MET A 19 4.01 7.66 2.69
C MET A 19 4.97 8.76 2.24
N ILE A 20 6.20 8.39 1.90
CA ILE A 20 7.10 9.30 1.19
C ILE A 20 6.53 9.47 -0.22
N VAL A 21 5.52 10.32 -0.34
CA VAL A 21 5.03 10.82 -1.62
C VAL A 21 5.78 12.11 -1.85
N GLY A 22 6.86 12.03 -2.62
CA GLY A 22 7.57 13.22 -3.07
C GLY A 22 6.65 14.07 -3.94
N PHE A 23 6.09 15.15 -3.38
CA PHE A 23 5.47 16.20 -4.16
C PHE A 23 6.57 17.07 -4.77
N SER A 24 6.94 16.75 -6.00
CA SER A 24 7.71 17.69 -6.83
C SER A 24 6.75 18.39 -7.78
N THR A 25 6.71 19.72 -7.69
CA THR A 25 6.04 20.59 -8.66
C THR A 25 6.75 20.46 -10.00
N PHE A 26 6.04 20.03 -11.05
CA PHE A 26 6.59 19.79 -12.38
C PHE A 26 6.54 21.05 -13.24
N VAL A 27 7.70 21.45 -13.75
CA VAL A 27 7.86 22.29 -14.93
C VAL A 27 8.36 21.40 -16.07
N PHE A 28 7.64 21.34 -17.20
CA PHE A 28 8.00 20.49 -18.33
C PHE A 28 8.81 21.26 -19.38
N PRO A 29 9.94 20.72 -19.88
CA PRO A 29 10.45 21.07 -21.21
C PRO A 29 9.88 20.10 -22.26
N GLN A 30 9.47 20.66 -23.39
CA GLN A 30 9.14 19.88 -24.59
C GLN A 30 10.42 19.48 -25.30
N ASP A 31 10.60 18.21 -25.59
CA ASP A 31 11.55 17.80 -26.63
C ASP A 31 10.98 16.69 -27.50
N LYS A 32 11.24 16.84 -28.81
CA LYS A 32 10.66 16.04 -29.91
C LYS A 32 11.62 14.95 -30.29
N ASN A 33 11.22 13.67 -30.13
CA ASN A 33 11.74 12.59 -30.94
C ASN A 33 10.66 11.52 -31.18
N HIS A 34 10.30 11.36 -32.45
CA HIS A 34 9.32 10.44 -32.98
C HIS A 34 9.84 8.99 -32.92
N VAL A 35 9.20 8.17 -32.12
CA VAL A 35 9.14 6.71 -32.31
C VAL A 35 7.67 6.31 -32.12
N ASP A 36 7.13 5.56 -33.06
CA ASP A 36 5.73 5.16 -33.15
C ASP A 36 5.25 4.40 -31.90
N LYS A 37 4.65 5.13 -30.95
CA LYS A 37 4.11 4.66 -29.66
C LYS A 37 2.65 5.07 -29.46
N SER A 38 1.87 5.12 -30.54
CA SER A 38 0.52 5.72 -30.53
C SER A 38 -0.54 5.01 -29.69
N ILE A 39 -0.30 3.78 -29.22
CA ILE A 39 -1.31 2.96 -28.50
C ILE A 39 -1.18 3.07 -26.97
N ASN A 40 -0.04 3.47 -26.44
CA ASN A 40 0.19 3.52 -24.97
C ASN A 40 0.07 4.93 -24.32
N GLN A 41 0.08 6.00 -25.11
CA GLN A 41 0.15 7.36 -24.57
C GLN A 41 -1.15 7.83 -23.89
N GLU A 42 -2.32 7.34 -24.27
CA GLU A 42 -3.57 7.73 -23.61
C GLU A 42 -3.80 7.04 -22.26
N GLU A 43 -3.38 5.78 -22.13
CA GLU A 43 -3.48 5.04 -20.85
C GLU A 43 -2.47 5.55 -19.81
N THR A 44 -1.27 6.00 -20.22
CA THR A 44 -0.28 6.59 -19.30
C THR A 44 -0.68 7.96 -18.77
N LYS A 45 -1.64 8.63 -19.41
CA LYS A 45 -2.23 9.90 -18.97
C LYS A 45 -3.41 9.71 -18.00
N LYS A 46 -3.79 8.48 -17.71
CA LYS A 46 -4.92 8.14 -16.83
C LYS A 46 -4.44 7.36 -15.61
N PHE A 47 -5.07 7.61 -14.47
CA PHE A 47 -4.83 6.84 -13.26
C PHE A 47 -6.13 6.36 -12.65
N LEU A 48 -6.05 5.27 -11.91
CA LEU A 48 -7.14 4.72 -11.13
C LEU A 48 -7.00 5.14 -9.67
N CYS A 49 -8.14 5.44 -9.05
CA CYS A 49 -8.23 5.72 -7.63
C CYS A 49 -9.35 4.87 -7.02
N VAL A 50 -9.06 4.21 -5.90
CA VAL A 50 -10.09 3.69 -4.99
C VAL A 50 -10.40 4.78 -3.99
N GLU A 51 -11.67 5.08 -3.84
CA GLU A 51 -12.20 6.10 -2.94
C GLU A 51 -13.22 5.47 -2.02
N ILE A 52 -13.15 5.83 -0.75
CA ILE A 52 -14.11 5.41 0.28
C ILE A 52 -14.67 6.66 0.94
N TYR A 53 -15.98 6.75 1.01
CA TYR A 53 -16.71 7.77 1.74
C TYR A 53 -17.58 7.05 2.76
N GLY A 54 -17.33 7.25 4.04
CA GLY A 54 -18.01 6.56 5.13
C GLY A 54 -18.69 7.53 6.09
N GLU A 55 -19.83 7.11 6.62
CA GLU A 55 -20.65 7.85 7.56
C GLU A 55 -21.07 6.99 8.75
N LYS A 56 -21.43 7.65 9.84
CA LYS A 56 -21.99 7.01 11.05
C LYS A 56 -21.15 5.86 11.59
N GLY A 57 -19.83 6.06 11.63
CA GLY A 57 -18.90 5.08 12.19
C GLY A 57 -18.68 3.83 11.32
N SER A 58 -18.99 3.87 10.03
CA SER A 58 -18.72 2.75 9.12
C SER A 58 -17.23 2.48 8.99
N ASN A 59 -16.86 1.20 9.06
CA ASN A 59 -15.48 0.75 8.89
C ASN A 59 -15.41 -0.26 7.76
N VAL A 60 -14.53 -0.03 6.80
CA VAL A 60 -14.43 -0.86 5.60
C VAL A 60 -12.98 -1.08 5.18
N LYS A 61 -12.72 -2.26 4.64
CA LYS A 61 -11.47 -2.62 3.97
C LYS A 61 -11.76 -2.95 2.51
N VAL A 62 -10.96 -2.40 1.60
CA VAL A 62 -11.11 -2.60 0.16
C VAL A 62 -9.89 -3.31 -0.40
N ARG A 63 -10.15 -4.31 -1.26
CA ARG A 63 -9.12 -5.02 -2.03
C ARG A 63 -9.40 -4.90 -3.52
N LEU A 64 -8.34 -4.81 -4.30
CA LEU A 64 -8.38 -4.95 -5.75
C LEU A 64 -7.51 -6.15 -6.15
N ASN A 65 -8.11 -7.14 -6.84
CA ASN A 65 -7.45 -8.41 -7.19
C ASN A 65 -6.85 -9.14 -5.96
N ASP A 66 -7.60 -9.13 -4.87
CA ASP A 66 -7.24 -9.70 -3.56
C ASP A 66 -6.07 -8.98 -2.85
N ILE A 67 -5.55 -7.89 -3.41
CA ILE A 67 -4.51 -7.08 -2.76
C ILE A 67 -5.20 -5.96 -1.94
N PRO A 68 -4.86 -5.76 -0.66
CA PRO A 68 -5.38 -4.65 0.13
C PRO A 68 -4.98 -3.32 -0.50
N VAL A 69 -5.95 -2.44 -0.74
CA VAL A 69 -5.73 -1.14 -1.39
C VAL A 69 -6.00 0.02 -0.44
N CYS A 70 -7.12 -0.03 0.25
CA CYS A 70 -7.58 1.08 1.06
C CYS A 70 -8.38 0.56 2.26
N GLU A 71 -8.28 1.27 3.38
CA GLU A 71 -9.04 0.98 4.58
C GLU A 71 -9.52 2.30 5.19
N LEU A 72 -10.77 2.33 5.63
CA LEU A 72 -11.35 3.45 6.37
C LEU A 72 -11.79 2.95 7.74
N LEU A 73 -11.27 3.56 8.80
CA LEU A 73 -11.62 3.27 10.20
C LEU A 73 -12.12 4.56 10.86
N ILE A 74 -13.41 4.64 11.12
CA ILE A 74 -14.05 5.76 11.80
C ILE A 74 -14.25 5.39 13.27
N LYS A 75 -13.51 6.06 14.16
CA LYS A 75 -13.53 5.76 15.60
C LYS A 75 -14.78 6.31 16.29
N ASN A 76 -15.34 7.42 15.81
CA ASN A 76 -16.54 8.04 16.34
C ASN A 76 -17.78 7.46 15.64
N GLU A 77 -18.73 6.95 16.41
CA GLU A 77 -19.96 6.31 15.88
C GLU A 77 -20.81 7.25 15.03
N ASP A 78 -20.80 8.56 15.32
CA ASP A 78 -21.52 9.57 14.55
C ASP A 78 -20.62 10.26 13.51
N GLY A 79 -19.35 9.84 13.41
CA GLY A 79 -18.37 10.45 12.54
C GLY A 79 -18.54 10.06 11.08
N SER A 80 -17.97 10.90 10.22
CA SER A 80 -17.77 10.62 8.80
C SER A 80 -16.28 10.70 8.46
N GLY A 81 -15.90 10.11 7.34
CA GLY A 81 -14.52 10.16 6.85
C GLY A 81 -14.40 9.69 5.42
N ASN A 82 -13.23 9.95 4.85
CA ASN A 82 -12.90 9.49 3.51
C ASN A 82 -11.47 8.93 3.46
N ALA A 83 -11.23 8.06 2.50
CA ALA A 83 -9.90 7.54 2.18
C ALA A 83 -9.75 7.40 0.67
N PHE A 84 -8.54 7.70 0.18
CA PHE A 84 -8.21 7.68 -1.24
C PHE A 84 -6.89 6.94 -1.45
N THR A 85 -6.83 6.08 -2.46
CA THR A 85 -5.58 5.38 -2.80
C THR A 85 -5.47 5.20 -4.30
N PHE A 86 -4.31 5.54 -4.87
CA PHE A 86 -4.00 5.24 -6.26
C PHE A 86 -3.96 3.73 -6.48
N ALA A 87 -4.76 3.27 -7.44
CA ALA A 87 -5.02 1.86 -7.64
C ALA A 87 -4.35 1.24 -8.88
N ASN A 88 -3.52 2.00 -9.60
CA ASN A 88 -2.88 1.53 -10.83
C ASN A 88 -2.07 0.25 -10.62
N PHE A 89 -1.27 0.19 -9.54
CA PHE A 89 -0.38 -0.93 -9.24
C PHE A 89 -1.09 -2.23 -8.85
N TYR A 90 -2.37 -2.14 -8.49
CA TYR A 90 -3.21 -3.28 -8.11
C TYR A 90 -4.05 -3.80 -9.27
N ALA A 91 -4.23 -2.97 -10.31
CA ALA A 91 -5.07 -3.27 -11.46
C ALA A 91 -4.29 -4.09 -12.51
N ILE A 92 -4.92 -5.14 -13.01
CA ILE A 92 -4.38 -6.02 -14.05
C ILE A 92 -5.06 -5.76 -15.40
N PRO A 93 -4.47 -6.21 -16.52
CA PRO A 93 -5.19 -6.25 -17.80
C PRO A 93 -6.46 -7.09 -17.73
N ASP A 94 -7.50 -6.66 -18.45
CA ASP A 94 -8.80 -7.32 -18.62
C ASP A 94 -9.63 -7.35 -17.33
N ILE A 95 -9.89 -8.50 -16.72
CA ILE A 95 -10.86 -8.64 -15.63
C ILE A 95 -10.19 -8.40 -14.27
N ASN A 96 -10.73 -7.43 -13.54
CA ASN A 96 -10.36 -7.09 -12.17
C ASN A 96 -11.52 -7.36 -11.22
N THR A 97 -11.23 -7.62 -9.96
CA THR A 97 -12.25 -7.80 -8.92
C THR A 97 -12.01 -6.78 -7.81
N LEU A 98 -12.97 -5.86 -7.63
CA LEU A 98 -13.04 -4.98 -6.46
C LEU A 98 -13.84 -5.69 -5.37
N SER A 99 -13.23 -5.84 -4.20
CA SER A 99 -13.83 -6.51 -3.04
C SER A 99 -13.89 -5.55 -1.87
N VAL A 100 -15.07 -5.42 -1.27
CA VAL A 100 -15.32 -4.61 -0.09
C VAL A 100 -15.65 -5.52 1.07
N TYR A 101 -14.98 -5.33 2.18
CA TYR A 101 -15.16 -6.07 3.43
C TYR A 101 -15.59 -5.07 4.50
N PRO A 102 -16.89 -5.02 4.85
CA PRO A 102 -17.33 -4.27 6.03
C PRO A 102 -16.66 -4.83 7.28
N LEU A 103 -16.17 -3.95 8.14
CA LEU A 103 -15.54 -4.29 9.43
C LEU A 103 -16.46 -3.99 10.61
N SER A 104 -17.59 -3.33 10.35
CA SER A 104 -18.64 -3.05 11.33
C SER A 104 -20.01 -3.16 10.68
N LYS A 105 -21.03 -3.48 11.48
CA LYS A 105 -22.45 -3.50 11.06
C LYS A 105 -23.12 -2.13 11.20
N LYS A 106 -22.33 -1.05 11.34
CA LYS A 106 -22.83 0.30 11.58
C LYS A 106 -22.50 1.20 10.41
N GLY A 107 -23.39 2.15 10.19
CA GLY A 107 -23.21 3.23 9.22
C GLY A 107 -23.35 2.79 7.78
N SER A 108 -22.99 3.69 6.92
CA SER A 108 -23.00 3.51 5.47
C SER A 108 -21.64 3.89 4.88
N ALA A 109 -21.27 3.26 3.76
CA ALA A 109 -20.11 3.66 3.00
C ALA A 109 -20.37 3.53 1.50
N THR A 110 -19.87 4.51 0.76
CA THR A 110 -19.77 4.46 -0.70
C THR A 110 -18.32 4.19 -1.08
N ILE A 111 -18.10 3.12 -1.82
CA ILE A 111 -16.81 2.75 -2.36
C ILE A 111 -16.84 2.92 -3.87
N ARG A 112 -15.86 3.61 -4.42
CA ARG A 112 -15.78 3.89 -5.83
C ARG A 112 -14.40 3.56 -6.37
N LEU A 113 -14.33 2.84 -7.49
CA LEU A 113 -13.15 2.82 -8.35
C LEU A 113 -13.39 3.80 -9.49
N ALA A 114 -12.57 4.83 -9.55
CA ALA A 114 -12.69 5.87 -10.56
C ALA A 114 -11.42 5.99 -11.40
N ARG A 115 -11.60 6.45 -12.64
CA ARG A 115 -10.53 6.77 -13.58
C ARG A 115 -10.43 8.28 -13.74
N TYR A 116 -9.22 8.80 -13.63
CA TYR A 116 -8.88 10.20 -13.74
C TYR A 116 -7.88 10.43 -14.86
N LYS A 117 -7.84 11.63 -15.41
CA LYS A 117 -6.74 12.09 -16.25
C LYS A 117 -5.62 12.65 -15.37
N LYS A 118 -4.38 12.62 -15.87
CA LYS A 118 -3.27 13.27 -15.18
C LYS A 118 -3.56 14.77 -15.00
N GLY A 119 -3.50 15.26 -13.76
CA GLY A 119 -3.84 16.63 -13.38
C GLY A 119 -5.26 16.83 -12.85
N ASP A 120 -6.13 15.81 -12.96
CA ASP A 120 -7.46 15.88 -12.32
C ASP A 120 -7.34 15.81 -10.79
N ILE A 121 -8.27 16.47 -10.12
CA ILE A 121 -8.43 16.35 -8.65
C ILE A 121 -9.35 15.17 -8.37
N THR A 122 -8.90 14.25 -7.50
CA THR A 122 -9.74 13.14 -7.02
C THR A 122 -10.91 13.67 -6.16
N GLY A 123 -12.06 13.00 -6.23
CA GLY A 123 -13.23 13.38 -5.44
C GLY A 123 -14.52 12.79 -5.98
N GLU A 124 -15.54 12.76 -5.13
CA GLU A 124 -16.80 12.03 -5.35
C GLU A 124 -17.49 12.35 -6.69
N ASN A 125 -17.39 13.59 -7.15
CA ASN A 125 -18.05 14.06 -8.36
C ASN A 125 -17.11 14.21 -9.56
N ASN A 126 -15.83 13.83 -9.40
CA ASN A 126 -14.82 13.98 -10.44
C ASN A 126 -14.42 12.63 -11.03
N GLY A 127 -13.84 12.66 -12.23
CA GLY A 127 -13.39 11.46 -12.93
C GLY A 127 -14.53 10.56 -13.43
N GLU A 128 -14.16 9.51 -14.12
CA GLU A 128 -15.07 8.49 -14.66
C GLU A 128 -15.25 7.37 -13.63
N THR A 129 -16.47 7.16 -13.13
CA THR A 129 -16.78 6.03 -12.25
C THR A 129 -16.80 4.74 -13.05
N LEU A 130 -15.91 3.81 -12.74
CA LEU A 130 -15.87 2.46 -13.35
C LEU A 130 -16.76 1.48 -12.59
N VAL A 131 -16.80 1.60 -11.26
CA VAL A 131 -17.70 0.83 -10.40
C VAL A 131 -17.98 1.62 -9.13
N LYS A 132 -19.21 1.51 -8.63
CA LYS A 132 -19.65 2.02 -7.33
C LYS A 132 -20.27 0.87 -6.55
N ILE A 133 -19.95 0.79 -5.27
CA ILE A 133 -20.51 -0.15 -4.28
C ILE A 133 -20.98 0.69 -3.11
N GLU A 134 -22.23 0.51 -2.76
CA GLU A 134 -22.83 1.10 -1.56
C GLU A 134 -23.11 -0.01 -0.57
N ILE A 135 -22.74 0.20 0.68
CA ILE A 135 -23.03 -0.67 1.80
C ILE A 135 -23.74 0.13 2.89
N GLU A 136 -24.71 -0.47 3.53
CA GLU A 136 -25.49 0.16 4.60
C GLU A 136 -25.83 -0.88 5.66
N ASN A 137 -25.33 -0.65 6.88
CA ASN A 137 -25.60 -1.48 8.07
C ASN A 137 -25.44 -3.00 7.82
N ASP A 138 -24.56 -3.37 6.90
CA ASP A 138 -24.31 -4.74 6.46
C ASP A 138 -22.84 -5.12 6.75
N ASP A 139 -22.62 -6.40 7.05
CA ASP A 139 -21.29 -6.99 7.24
C ASP A 139 -20.92 -8.00 6.14
N THR A 140 -21.78 -8.14 5.13
CA THR A 140 -21.55 -9.08 4.03
C THR A 140 -20.52 -8.54 3.03
N PRO A 141 -19.43 -9.28 2.74
CA PRO A 141 -18.50 -8.88 1.72
C PRO A 141 -19.15 -8.77 0.33
N VAL A 142 -18.83 -7.70 -0.40
CA VAL A 142 -19.32 -7.44 -1.75
C VAL A 142 -18.17 -7.52 -2.75
N HIS A 143 -18.38 -8.25 -3.84
CA HIS A 143 -17.40 -8.41 -4.92
C HIS A 143 -17.99 -7.95 -6.26
N LYS A 144 -17.28 -7.08 -6.97
CA LYS A 144 -17.68 -6.61 -8.32
C LYS A 144 -16.54 -6.83 -9.29
N LYS A 145 -16.87 -7.43 -10.44
CA LYS A 145 -15.94 -7.58 -11.58
C LYS A 145 -15.96 -6.32 -12.44
N ILE A 146 -14.79 -5.90 -12.89
CA ILE A 146 -14.58 -4.71 -13.70
C ILE A 146 -13.67 -5.08 -14.84
N LYS A 147 -14.07 -4.73 -16.06
CA LYS A 147 -13.22 -4.91 -17.24
C LYS A 147 -12.42 -3.63 -17.48
N LEU A 148 -11.10 -3.78 -17.52
CA LEU A 148 -10.16 -2.73 -17.89
C LEU A 148 -9.55 -3.04 -19.28
N SER A 149 -8.78 -2.10 -19.83
CA SER A 149 -8.09 -2.31 -21.10
C SER A 149 -7.16 -3.54 -21.03
N PRO A 150 -7.19 -4.47 -21.99
CA PRO A 150 -6.26 -5.59 -22.04
C PRO A 150 -4.81 -5.16 -22.29
N ASN A 151 -4.61 -3.94 -22.80
CA ASN A 151 -3.29 -3.37 -23.09
C ASN A 151 -2.69 -2.59 -21.89
N ARG A 152 -3.28 -2.71 -20.69
CA ARG A 152 -2.71 -2.09 -19.49
C ARG A 152 -1.32 -2.61 -19.19
N GLN A 153 -0.55 -1.78 -18.50
CA GLN A 153 0.75 -2.15 -17.94
C GLN A 153 0.64 -3.42 -17.10
N LYS A 154 1.51 -4.39 -17.38
CA LYS A 154 1.71 -5.56 -16.52
C LYS A 154 2.69 -5.20 -15.42
N TRP A 155 2.35 -5.54 -14.19
CA TRP A 155 3.18 -5.30 -13.03
C TRP A 155 4.04 -6.52 -12.71
N SER A 156 5.25 -6.30 -12.22
CA SER A 156 6.19 -7.40 -11.94
C SER A 156 5.67 -8.39 -10.88
N TRP A 157 4.77 -7.98 -9.99
CA TRP A 157 4.14 -8.89 -9.03
C TRP A 157 3.27 -9.97 -9.71
N MET A 158 2.76 -9.72 -10.91
CA MET A 158 1.99 -10.71 -11.68
C MET A 158 2.84 -11.89 -12.14
N GLU A 159 4.15 -11.72 -12.18
CA GLU A 159 5.14 -12.71 -12.60
C GLU A 159 5.83 -13.41 -11.42
N THR A 160 5.39 -13.13 -10.16
CA THR A 160 5.90 -13.83 -8.99
C THR A 160 5.46 -15.29 -8.97
N ASP A 161 6.24 -16.12 -8.27
CA ASP A 161 5.94 -17.52 -8.07
C ASP A 161 4.65 -17.70 -7.25
N LEU A 162 3.96 -18.81 -7.45
CA LEU A 162 2.92 -19.23 -6.49
C LEU A 162 3.59 -19.70 -5.20
N ILE A 163 3.22 -19.10 -4.07
CA ILE A 163 3.84 -19.29 -2.77
C ILE A 163 2.85 -19.91 -1.76
N THR A 164 2.24 -21.04 -2.14
CA THR A 164 1.17 -21.68 -1.38
C THR A 164 1.63 -22.79 -0.44
N ASN A 165 2.87 -23.26 -0.58
CA ASN A 165 3.41 -24.37 0.21
C ASN A 165 4.15 -23.93 1.48
N GLU A 166 4.33 -24.85 2.42
CA GLU A 166 5.00 -24.60 3.70
C GLU A 166 6.48 -24.20 3.57
N SER A 167 7.20 -24.68 2.54
CA SER A 167 8.58 -24.26 2.27
C SER A 167 8.62 -22.76 1.95
N SER A 168 7.76 -22.29 1.05
CA SER A 168 7.68 -20.88 0.69
C SER A 168 7.32 -19.99 1.89
N LYS A 169 6.45 -20.46 2.80
CA LYS A 169 6.17 -19.73 4.04
C LYS A 169 7.38 -19.60 4.95
N LYS A 170 8.14 -20.70 5.13
CA LYS A 170 9.39 -20.67 5.93
C LYS A 170 10.41 -19.73 5.34
N GLU A 171 10.58 -19.74 4.02
CA GLU A 171 11.47 -18.82 3.30
C GLU A 171 11.02 -17.35 3.44
N ALA A 172 9.70 -17.07 3.33
CA ALA A 172 9.12 -15.74 3.54
C ALA A 172 9.38 -15.21 4.95
N ILE A 173 9.22 -16.06 5.98
CA ILE A 173 9.55 -15.71 7.37
C ILE A 173 11.04 -15.44 7.53
N ALA A 174 11.90 -16.27 6.93
CA ALA A 174 13.34 -16.06 6.98
C ALA A 174 13.74 -14.74 6.32
N PHE A 175 13.19 -14.44 5.14
CA PHE A 175 13.37 -13.15 4.47
C PHE A 175 12.89 -11.98 5.35
N ALA A 176 11.68 -12.07 5.93
CA ALA A 176 11.13 -11.03 6.78
C ALA A 176 12.01 -10.75 8.00
N LYS A 177 12.52 -11.80 8.67
CA LYS A 177 13.45 -11.65 9.79
C LYS A 177 14.80 -11.05 9.37
N SER A 178 15.34 -11.47 8.22
CA SER A 178 16.57 -10.91 7.68
C SER A 178 16.41 -9.43 7.36
N PHE A 179 15.34 -9.07 6.66
CA PHE A 179 15.07 -7.68 6.31
C PHE A 179 14.82 -6.78 7.54
N TYR A 180 14.13 -7.30 8.57
CA TYR A 180 13.98 -6.57 9.83
C TYR A 180 15.35 -6.23 10.47
N LYS A 181 16.30 -7.15 10.42
CA LYS A 181 17.69 -6.89 10.87
C LYS A 181 18.40 -5.86 9.99
N THR A 182 18.17 -5.89 8.68
CA THR A 182 18.66 -4.86 7.75
C THR A 182 18.15 -3.46 8.15
N MET A 183 16.89 -3.35 8.56
CA MET A 183 16.33 -2.09 9.09
C MET A 183 16.98 -1.69 10.43
N GLN A 184 17.15 -2.64 11.36
CA GLN A 184 17.84 -2.38 12.64
C GLN A 184 19.28 -1.88 12.47
N GLN A 185 19.93 -2.28 11.38
CA GLN A 185 21.31 -1.88 11.03
C GLN A 185 21.38 -0.62 10.18
N SER A 186 20.23 0.00 9.88
CA SER A 186 20.11 1.15 8.98
C SER A 186 20.83 0.94 7.64
N ASN A 187 20.87 -0.31 7.13
CA ASN A 187 21.48 -0.65 5.84
C ASN A 187 20.54 -0.27 4.69
N VAL A 188 20.52 1.01 4.37
CA VAL A 188 19.58 1.62 3.42
C VAL A 188 19.78 1.16 1.97
N GLU A 189 21.02 0.80 1.60
CA GLU A 189 21.33 0.24 0.28
C GLU A 189 20.62 -1.12 0.08
N GLU A 190 20.67 -1.99 1.07
CA GLU A 190 20.00 -3.29 1.05
C GLU A 190 18.48 -3.13 1.13
N MET A 191 17.99 -2.15 1.91
CA MET A 191 16.55 -1.81 1.96
C MET A 191 16.06 -1.35 0.58
N ALA A 192 16.78 -0.45 -0.10
CA ALA A 192 16.44 0.00 -1.46
C ALA A 192 16.49 -1.16 -2.47
N ALA A 193 17.50 -2.04 -2.38
CA ALA A 193 17.61 -3.22 -3.23
C ALA A 193 16.43 -4.19 -3.04
N ALA A 194 15.94 -4.36 -1.82
CA ALA A 194 14.75 -5.17 -1.54
C ALA A 194 13.47 -4.56 -2.11
N ALA A 195 13.42 -3.22 -2.23
CA ALA A 195 12.30 -2.45 -2.82
C ALA A 195 12.42 -2.25 -4.35
N ASP A 196 13.39 -2.86 -5.02
CA ASP A 196 13.62 -2.68 -6.47
C ASP A 196 12.35 -2.82 -7.35
N PRO A 197 11.39 -3.76 -7.12
CA PRO A 197 10.15 -3.80 -7.87
C PRO A 197 9.29 -2.53 -7.69
N ILE A 198 9.26 -1.95 -6.49
CA ILE A 198 8.50 -0.72 -6.19
C ILE A 198 9.15 0.46 -6.92
N ILE A 199 10.47 0.57 -6.86
CA ILE A 199 11.23 1.60 -7.58
C ILE A 199 11.02 1.45 -9.09
N GLY A 200 10.96 0.21 -9.59
CA GLY A 200 10.63 -0.08 -10.98
C GLY A 200 9.25 0.43 -11.40
N TYR A 201 8.23 0.35 -10.52
CA TYR A 201 6.91 0.91 -10.77
C TYR A 201 6.94 2.45 -10.81
N GLU A 202 7.69 3.05 -9.91
CA GLU A 202 7.88 4.49 -9.87
C GLU A 202 8.56 4.99 -11.16
N ALA A 203 9.56 4.28 -11.67
CA ALA A 203 10.22 4.58 -12.93
C ALA A 203 9.26 4.56 -14.12
N LEU A 204 8.29 3.64 -14.13
CA LEU A 204 7.26 3.60 -15.18
C LEU A 204 6.29 4.80 -15.12
N SER A 205 6.09 5.37 -13.93
CA SER A 205 5.23 6.54 -13.74
C SER A 205 5.96 7.87 -13.95
N LYS A 206 7.30 7.86 -13.89
CA LYS A 206 8.20 9.01 -14.04
C LYS A 206 9.23 8.75 -15.15
N PRO A 207 8.81 8.67 -16.42
CA PRO A 207 9.70 8.29 -17.52
C PRO A 207 10.84 9.28 -17.76
N GLU A 208 10.74 10.48 -17.21
CA GLU A 208 11.77 11.52 -17.24
C GLU A 208 12.91 11.28 -16.23
N THR A 209 12.70 10.43 -15.24
CA THR A 209 13.68 10.12 -14.19
C THR A 209 14.25 8.72 -14.43
N SER A 210 15.57 8.60 -14.50
CA SER A 210 16.20 7.29 -14.65
C SER A 210 15.98 6.41 -13.44
N LYS A 211 15.97 5.09 -13.63
CA LYS A 211 15.84 4.14 -12.51
C LYS A 211 16.96 4.34 -11.49
N GLN A 212 18.18 4.68 -11.93
CA GLN A 212 19.29 4.92 -11.02
C GLN A 212 19.09 6.16 -10.16
N GLU A 213 18.54 7.25 -10.71
CA GLU A 213 18.18 8.45 -9.94
C GLU A 213 17.10 8.14 -8.91
N LEU A 214 16.10 7.34 -9.26
CA LEU A 214 15.09 6.88 -8.29
C LEU A 214 15.69 6.03 -7.17
N ILE A 215 16.61 5.12 -7.47
CA ILE A 215 17.33 4.35 -6.45
C ILE A 215 18.08 5.30 -5.50
N ASN A 216 18.78 6.29 -6.04
CA ASN A 216 19.48 7.28 -5.23
C ASN A 216 18.52 8.10 -4.36
N GLN A 217 17.39 8.57 -4.92
CA GLN A 217 16.36 9.29 -4.15
C GLN A 217 15.76 8.43 -3.03
N TRP A 218 15.50 7.15 -3.30
CA TRP A 218 15.02 6.20 -2.30
C TRP A 218 16.06 6.01 -1.19
N THR A 219 17.32 5.79 -1.55
CA THR A 219 18.41 5.62 -0.60
C THR A 219 18.58 6.84 0.29
N GLU A 220 18.59 8.04 -0.30
CA GLU A 220 18.68 9.28 0.48
C GLU A 220 17.45 9.49 1.38
N GLY A 221 16.24 9.20 0.89
CA GLY A 221 15.02 9.24 1.69
C GLY A 221 15.08 8.26 2.88
N LEU A 222 15.57 7.04 2.66
CA LEU A 222 15.74 6.05 3.71
C LEU A 222 16.78 6.49 4.76
N LYS A 223 17.89 7.10 4.35
CA LYS A 223 18.91 7.66 5.27
C LYS A 223 18.33 8.75 6.19
N MET A 224 17.36 9.52 5.71
CA MET A 224 16.73 10.56 6.52
C MET A 224 15.83 9.99 7.61
N VAL A 225 15.22 8.84 7.38
CA VAL A 225 14.21 8.27 8.29
C VAL A 225 14.71 7.07 9.09
N PHE A 226 15.62 6.25 8.55
CA PHE A 226 16.24 5.12 9.24
C PHE A 226 17.65 5.50 9.69
N THR A 227 17.77 5.87 10.96
CA THR A 227 19.01 6.31 11.60
C THR A 227 19.36 5.40 12.77
N ASP A 228 20.56 5.49 13.28
CA ASP A 228 21.02 4.74 14.46
C ASP A 228 20.24 5.12 15.75
N GLN A 229 19.43 6.18 15.71
CA GLN A 229 18.57 6.58 16.82
C GLN A 229 17.24 5.83 16.85
N ASN A 230 16.86 5.14 15.78
CA ASN A 230 15.64 4.37 15.74
C ASN A 230 15.75 3.14 16.66
N THR A 231 14.71 2.92 17.44
CA THR A 231 14.57 1.71 18.25
C THR A 231 13.71 0.67 17.55
N PHE A 232 13.96 -0.59 17.84
CA PHE A 232 13.24 -1.72 17.27
C PHE A 232 13.03 -2.79 18.35
N ASP A 233 11.91 -3.49 18.25
CA ASP A 233 11.69 -4.67 19.09
C ASP A 233 12.65 -5.81 18.73
N ASP A 234 12.84 -6.77 19.65
CA ASP A 234 13.58 -7.99 19.31
C ASP A 234 12.76 -8.86 18.35
N ILE A 235 13.26 -9.03 17.12
CA ILE A 235 12.62 -9.82 16.07
C ILE A 235 12.34 -11.27 16.50
N ASN A 236 13.11 -11.81 17.45
CA ASN A 236 12.92 -13.18 17.92
C ASN A 236 11.72 -13.30 18.87
N SER A 237 11.30 -12.20 19.50
CA SER A 237 10.09 -12.13 20.33
C SER A 237 8.81 -11.92 19.53
N ILE A 238 8.92 -11.56 18.24
CA ILE A 238 7.78 -11.21 17.38
C ILE A 238 7.24 -12.47 16.69
N SER A 239 5.95 -12.73 16.87
CA SER A 239 5.21 -13.69 16.06
C SER A 239 4.83 -13.08 14.71
N ILE A 240 5.38 -13.61 13.62
CA ILE A 240 5.14 -13.15 12.25
C ILE A 240 3.93 -13.88 11.67
N LYS A 241 2.98 -13.11 11.13
CA LYS A 241 1.82 -13.59 10.39
C LYS A 241 2.01 -13.34 8.89
N LEU A 242 1.82 -14.39 8.10
CA LEU A 242 1.80 -14.33 6.63
C LEU A 242 0.36 -14.51 6.15
N THR A 243 -0.19 -13.50 5.48
CA THR A 243 -1.50 -13.57 4.84
C THR A 243 -1.32 -13.67 3.34
N PRO A 244 -1.68 -14.80 2.69
CA PRO A 244 -1.64 -14.89 1.23
C PRO A 244 -2.59 -13.87 0.61
N ILE A 245 -2.12 -13.20 -0.44
CA ILE A 245 -2.88 -12.23 -1.25
C ILE A 245 -2.55 -12.43 -2.73
N ALA A 246 -3.22 -11.70 -3.62
CA ALA A 246 -3.01 -11.80 -5.07
C ALA A 246 -3.11 -13.26 -5.57
N ASN A 247 -4.11 -14.02 -5.09
CA ASN A 247 -4.30 -15.43 -5.39
C ASN A 247 -3.06 -16.29 -5.07
N GLY A 248 -2.38 -16.02 -3.97
CA GLY A 248 -1.20 -16.77 -3.50
C GLY A 248 0.11 -16.43 -4.21
N LYS A 249 0.17 -15.32 -4.92
CA LYS A 249 1.40 -14.80 -5.52
C LYS A 249 2.23 -13.94 -4.58
N LEU A 250 1.57 -13.33 -3.60
CA LEU A 250 2.18 -12.43 -2.64
C LEU A 250 1.78 -12.81 -1.20
N PHE A 251 2.59 -12.40 -0.24
CA PHE A 251 2.22 -12.36 1.17
C PHE A 251 2.15 -10.93 1.68
N ARG A 252 1.12 -10.63 2.45
CA ARG A 252 1.17 -9.54 3.41
C ARG A 252 1.82 -10.04 4.69
N VAL A 253 2.81 -9.31 5.20
CA VAL A 253 3.62 -9.67 6.37
C VAL A 253 3.29 -8.72 7.51
N THR A 254 2.72 -9.26 8.59
CA THR A 254 2.35 -8.48 9.78
C THR A 254 2.83 -9.17 11.04
N ARG A 255 2.66 -8.52 12.18
CA ARG A 255 2.66 -9.19 13.49
C ARG A 255 1.40 -10.01 13.65
N ALA A 256 1.35 -10.89 14.63
CA ALA A 256 0.19 -11.77 14.87
C ALA A 256 -1.11 -11.01 15.17
N ASP A 257 -1.01 -9.79 15.70
CA ASP A 257 -2.12 -8.87 16.00
C ASP A 257 -2.53 -7.98 14.82
N ASP A 258 -2.02 -8.28 13.62
CA ASP A 258 -2.20 -7.49 12.38
C ASP A 258 -1.52 -6.11 12.37
N SER A 259 -0.75 -5.75 13.40
CA SER A 259 0.07 -4.54 13.38
C SER A 259 1.25 -4.67 12.41
N PRO A 260 1.82 -3.53 11.92
CA PRO A 260 2.95 -3.56 11.01
C PRO A 260 4.16 -4.27 11.62
N LEU A 261 4.78 -5.20 10.85
CA LEU A 261 6.02 -5.83 11.26
C LEU A 261 7.22 -4.89 11.05
N PHE A 262 7.33 -4.34 9.85
CA PHE A 262 8.49 -3.53 9.44
C PHE A 262 8.32 -2.08 9.88
N CYS A 263 8.43 -1.83 11.18
CA CYS A 263 8.33 -0.50 11.76
C CYS A 263 9.27 -0.35 12.96
N THR A 264 9.64 0.91 13.25
CA THR A 264 10.34 1.28 14.48
C THR A 264 9.42 1.16 15.69
N SER A 265 10.00 1.10 16.88
CA SER A 265 9.29 1.08 18.18
C SER A 265 9.65 2.28 19.06
N ASN A 266 9.76 3.47 18.45
CA ASN A 266 10.13 4.69 19.16
C ASN A 266 9.03 5.06 20.19
N GLU A 267 9.42 5.25 21.46
CA GLU A 267 8.47 5.46 22.57
C GLU A 267 7.74 6.81 22.49
N ASN A 268 8.39 7.85 22.00
CA ASN A 268 7.91 9.23 22.04
C ASN A 268 7.66 9.85 20.66
N GLU A 269 7.85 9.10 19.59
CA GLU A 269 7.76 9.58 18.23
C GLU A 269 6.81 8.71 17.39
N SER A 270 6.42 9.19 16.23
CA SER A 270 5.67 8.39 15.28
C SER A 270 6.55 7.26 14.74
N ASN A 271 6.06 6.03 14.81
CA ASN A 271 6.77 4.89 14.24
C ASN A 271 6.91 5.03 12.72
N ILE A 272 8.12 4.75 12.24
CA ILE A 272 8.46 4.77 10.82
C ILE A 272 8.29 3.35 10.30
N GLY A 273 7.45 3.19 9.27
CA GLY A 273 7.17 1.89 8.67
C GLY A 273 7.81 1.72 7.29
N PHE A 274 8.12 0.48 6.97
CA PHE A 274 8.45 0.04 5.61
C PHE A 274 7.26 -0.72 4.99
N LYS A 275 7.38 -1.11 3.72
CA LYS A 275 6.34 -1.86 3.00
C LYS A 275 6.15 -3.26 3.60
N ASP A 276 4.94 -3.81 3.49
CA ASP A 276 4.56 -5.09 4.12
C ASP A 276 4.14 -6.19 3.14
N ILE A 277 4.17 -5.93 1.82
CA ILE A 277 3.81 -6.90 0.79
C ILE A 277 5.07 -7.43 0.10
N ILE A 278 5.29 -8.73 0.22
CA ILE A 278 6.44 -9.42 -0.35
C ILE A 278 6.01 -10.49 -1.36
N GLY A 279 6.88 -10.80 -2.28
CA GLY A 279 6.72 -11.90 -3.24
C GLY A 279 8.06 -12.49 -3.62
N ARG A 280 8.01 -13.68 -4.24
CA ARG A 280 9.20 -14.37 -4.73
C ARG A 280 9.16 -14.43 -6.27
N LYS A 281 10.24 -14.03 -6.91
CA LYS A 281 10.42 -14.19 -8.37
C LYS A 281 11.76 -14.84 -8.63
N ASN A 282 11.76 -15.97 -9.34
CA ASN A 282 12.98 -16.74 -9.64
C ASN A 282 13.80 -17.06 -8.36
N GLY A 283 13.14 -17.43 -7.27
CA GLY A 283 13.78 -17.75 -5.99
C GLY A 283 14.19 -16.55 -5.13
N VAL A 284 14.02 -15.31 -5.60
CA VAL A 284 14.44 -14.09 -4.88
C VAL A 284 13.22 -13.39 -4.29
N TRP A 285 13.24 -13.17 -2.97
CA TRP A 285 12.21 -12.41 -2.25
C TRP A 285 12.46 -10.91 -2.33
N LYS A 286 11.40 -10.14 -2.60
CA LYS A 286 11.43 -8.67 -2.66
C LYS A 286 10.09 -8.08 -2.21
N PHE A 287 10.08 -6.76 -1.96
CA PHE A 287 8.85 -6.01 -1.73
C PHE A 287 8.22 -5.59 -3.05
N TYR A 288 6.88 -5.67 -3.11
CA TYR A 288 6.09 -5.34 -4.30
C TYR A 288 5.10 -4.21 -4.05
N HIS A 289 4.87 -3.89 -2.79
CA HIS A 289 4.05 -2.73 -2.41
C HIS A 289 4.28 -2.29 -0.97
#